data_c8fbe586a17b27ac6d4ae6385fa0bb45
#
_entry.id   c8fbe586a17b27ac6d4ae6385fa0bb45
#
_cell.length_a   1.000
_cell.length_b   1.000
_cell.length_c   1.000
_cell.angle_alpha   90.00
_cell.angle_beta   90.00
_cell.angle_gamma   90.00
#
_symmetry.space_group_name_H-M   'P 1'
#
loop_
_entity.id
_entity.type
_entity.pdbx_description
1 polymer ?
#
loop_
_entity_poly.entity_id
_entity_poly.type
_entity_poly.pdbx_seq_one_letter_code
_entity_poly.pdbx_strand_id
1 'polypeptide(L)'
;MDFGRENSLFPLILIQVKSAAKRTVFGLKDKREKAFLPFKTQLFHIQVVRYAASETDRSMVCALVAGERRTMDRDLRAAYARTGTAHILAVSGLHMGFVMLLVNLALGWVVLLRHGHLIRNVLAILALWTYAVMAGLSPSVVRSALMLSAAQAALGASVSGNGYNVVLGTATLMLAVRPSYLSDVSFQLSFAAVLSILFFYPRLYRRRLSRHRALDALYSSLLLGAAAQIGTLPLIVYHFGNVPLVSLAINPVVIFAAFVVIGASLLWLLCPLPLWNLFLSRIVETALTVQNGTVAHAAASPAAAIEGIVLPEWAVVLAYALLGMLAVAVKLREEKRTDGPTRRIRKRKVAH
;
A
#
# COMPACT_ATOMS: atom_id res chain seq x y z
N MET A 1 8.76 2.06 -57.21
CA MET A 1 9.76 1.58 -56.24
C MET A 1 9.07 1.61 -54.89
N ASP A 2 8.71 0.42 -54.41
CA ASP A 2 7.89 0.19 -53.21
C ASP A 2 8.71 0.36 -51.92
N PHE A 3 8.34 1.34 -51.12
CA PHE A 3 8.76 1.48 -49.72
C PHE A 3 7.54 1.40 -48.78
N GLY A 4 7.00 0.21 -48.66
CA GLY A 4 5.76 0.07 -47.86
C GLY A 4 5.53 -1.32 -47.27
N ARG A 5 6.56 -1.96 -46.64
CA ARG A 5 6.34 -3.27 -46.02
C ARG A 5 7.14 -3.63 -44.77
N GLU A 6 7.66 -2.67 -44.03
CA GLU A 6 8.42 -3.01 -42.80
C GLU A 6 7.76 -2.64 -41.45
N ASN A 7 6.49 -2.21 -41.42
CA ASN A 7 5.86 -1.78 -40.16
C ASN A 7 4.87 -2.79 -39.54
N SER A 8 4.88 -4.06 -39.97
CA SER A 8 3.89 -5.06 -39.49
C SER A 8 4.38 -6.02 -38.40
N LEU A 9 5.66 -6.01 -38.06
CA LEU A 9 6.21 -6.92 -37.04
C LEU A 9 5.98 -6.43 -35.59
N PHE A 10 6.02 -5.12 -35.37
CA PHE A 10 5.86 -4.55 -34.03
C PHE A 10 4.47 -4.78 -33.43
N PRO A 11 3.35 -4.61 -34.18
CA PRO A 11 2.02 -4.96 -33.69
C PRO A 11 1.86 -6.46 -33.42
N LEU A 12 2.45 -7.33 -34.24
CA LEU A 12 2.37 -8.79 -34.08
C LEU A 12 3.14 -9.27 -32.84
N ILE A 13 4.32 -8.70 -32.56
CA ILE A 13 5.08 -8.97 -31.34
C ILE A 13 4.30 -8.47 -30.12
N LEU A 14 3.67 -7.31 -30.18
CA LEU A 14 2.83 -6.78 -29.08
C LEU A 14 1.59 -7.63 -28.83
N ILE A 15 0.98 -8.18 -29.90
CA ILE A 15 -0.16 -9.10 -29.80
C ILE A 15 0.29 -10.46 -29.24
N GLN A 16 1.46 -10.96 -29.65
CA GLN A 16 2.02 -12.21 -29.13
C GLN A 16 2.44 -12.07 -27.66
N VAL A 17 3.08 -10.97 -27.27
CA VAL A 17 3.42 -10.68 -25.87
C VAL A 17 2.15 -10.47 -25.03
N LYS A 18 1.14 -9.75 -25.55
CA LYS A 18 -0.19 -9.64 -24.90
C LYS A 18 -0.89 -10.97 -24.76
N SER A 19 -0.82 -11.82 -25.76
CA SER A 19 -1.44 -13.15 -25.79
C SER A 19 -0.71 -14.12 -24.85
N ALA A 20 0.62 -14.09 -24.80
CA ALA A 20 1.43 -14.89 -23.89
C ALA A 20 1.25 -14.43 -22.43
N ALA A 21 1.31 -13.12 -22.17
CA ALA A 21 1.03 -12.55 -20.83
C ALA A 21 -0.41 -12.86 -20.40
N LYS A 22 -1.38 -12.79 -21.30
CA LYS A 22 -2.78 -13.13 -21.03
C LYS A 22 -2.99 -14.63 -20.74
N ARG A 23 -2.25 -15.53 -21.40
CA ARG A 23 -2.28 -16.98 -21.10
C ARG A 23 -1.50 -17.34 -19.85
N THR A 24 -0.36 -16.70 -19.57
CA THR A 24 0.49 -17.04 -18.42
C THR A 24 -0.05 -16.46 -17.11
N VAL A 25 -0.58 -15.23 -17.13
CA VAL A 25 -1.09 -14.56 -15.91
C VAL A 25 -2.58 -14.83 -15.69
N PHE A 26 -3.38 -15.02 -16.73
CA PHE A 26 -4.84 -15.20 -16.62
C PHE A 26 -5.32 -16.64 -16.77
N GLY A 27 -4.69 -17.47 -17.60
CA GLY A 27 -5.00 -18.91 -17.69
C GLY A 27 -4.56 -19.69 -16.44
N LEU A 28 -3.53 -19.16 -15.73
CA LEU A 28 -3.13 -19.65 -14.41
C LEU A 28 -4.09 -19.23 -13.30
N LYS A 29 -4.81 -18.09 -13.47
CA LYS A 29 -5.67 -17.53 -12.43
C LYS A 29 -6.94 -18.36 -12.19
N ASP A 30 -7.58 -18.88 -13.23
CA ASP A 30 -8.90 -19.55 -13.06
C ASP A 30 -8.78 -21.02 -12.63
N LYS A 31 -7.82 -21.78 -13.14
CA LYS A 31 -7.65 -23.21 -12.78
C LYS A 31 -6.76 -23.43 -11.56
N ARG A 32 -5.68 -22.62 -11.37
CA ARG A 32 -4.79 -22.78 -10.22
C ARG A 32 -5.29 -22.03 -8.99
N GLU A 33 -6.03 -20.93 -9.16
CA GLU A 33 -6.70 -20.26 -8.04
C GLU A 33 -7.74 -21.20 -7.39
N LYS A 34 -8.48 -21.97 -8.21
CA LYS A 34 -9.41 -23.00 -7.71
C LYS A 34 -8.74 -24.24 -7.11
N ALA A 35 -7.50 -24.57 -7.49
CA ALA A 35 -6.76 -25.71 -6.96
C ALA A 35 -5.83 -25.33 -5.78
N PHE A 36 -5.31 -24.09 -5.75
CA PHE A 36 -4.38 -23.62 -4.74
C PHE A 36 -5.08 -22.91 -3.57
N LEU A 37 -6.27 -22.33 -3.81
CA LEU A 37 -7.13 -21.73 -2.79
C LEU A 37 -7.49 -22.73 -1.66
N PRO A 38 -7.93 -23.98 -1.94
CA PRO A 38 -8.29 -24.91 -0.89
C PRO A 38 -7.12 -25.34 -0.02
N PHE A 39 -5.91 -25.52 -0.57
CA PHE A 39 -4.73 -25.88 0.22
C PHE A 39 -4.27 -24.73 1.13
N LYS A 40 -4.28 -23.51 0.62
CA LYS A 40 -4.00 -22.28 1.36
C LYS A 40 -4.96 -22.04 2.50
N THR A 41 -6.24 -22.08 2.16
CA THR A 41 -7.35 -21.87 3.09
C THR A 41 -7.36 -22.95 4.15
N GLN A 42 -7.08 -24.20 3.80
CA GLN A 42 -7.07 -25.30 4.75
C GLN A 42 -5.93 -25.21 5.77
N LEU A 43 -4.68 -24.99 5.35
CA LEU A 43 -3.55 -24.96 6.30
C LEU A 43 -3.65 -23.73 7.23
N PHE A 44 -4.01 -22.58 6.68
CA PHE A 44 -4.20 -21.35 7.44
C PHE A 44 -5.46 -21.42 8.30
N HIS A 45 -6.59 -21.92 7.76
CA HIS A 45 -7.81 -22.16 8.53
C HIS A 45 -7.59 -23.14 9.68
N ILE A 46 -6.88 -24.25 9.48
CA ILE A 46 -6.65 -25.23 10.55
C ILE A 46 -5.93 -24.58 11.74
N GLN A 47 -4.92 -23.74 11.48
CA GLN A 47 -4.18 -23.07 12.54
C GLN A 47 -5.01 -21.94 13.19
N VAL A 48 -5.62 -21.08 12.41
CA VAL A 48 -6.46 -19.97 12.91
C VAL A 48 -7.70 -20.49 13.62
N VAL A 49 -8.36 -21.55 13.11
CA VAL A 49 -9.52 -22.20 13.74
C VAL A 49 -9.17 -22.82 15.10
N ARG A 50 -7.93 -23.30 15.25
CA ARG A 50 -7.50 -24.00 16.48
C ARG A 50 -7.26 -23.08 17.67
N TYR A 51 -6.95 -21.79 17.43
CA TYR A 51 -6.47 -20.88 18.46
C TYR A 51 -7.20 -19.52 18.53
N ALA A 52 -7.98 -19.14 17.54
CA ALA A 52 -8.74 -17.90 17.59
C ALA A 52 -9.98 -18.06 18.51
N ALA A 53 -10.15 -17.11 19.43
CA ALA A 53 -11.17 -17.19 20.47
C ALA A 53 -12.61 -17.02 19.93
N SER A 54 -12.79 -16.22 18.87
CA SER A 54 -14.11 -15.95 18.27
C SER A 54 -14.13 -16.16 16.76
N GLU A 55 -15.33 -16.36 16.20
CA GLU A 55 -15.53 -16.44 14.74
C GLU A 55 -15.22 -15.12 14.05
N THR A 56 -15.50 -14.00 14.73
CA THR A 56 -15.15 -12.65 14.26
C THR A 56 -13.64 -12.48 14.13
N ASP A 57 -12.87 -12.93 15.13
CA ASP A 57 -11.39 -12.83 15.09
C ASP A 57 -10.81 -13.69 13.97
N ARG A 58 -11.37 -14.88 13.73
CA ARG A 58 -10.99 -15.74 12.60
C ARG A 58 -11.18 -15.03 11.27
N SER A 59 -12.38 -14.45 11.08
CA SER A 59 -12.71 -13.75 9.84
C SER A 59 -11.81 -12.53 9.62
N MET A 60 -11.46 -11.80 10.68
CA MET A 60 -10.56 -10.66 10.64
C MET A 60 -9.12 -11.06 10.32
N VAL A 61 -8.59 -12.10 10.95
CA VAL A 61 -7.24 -12.61 10.64
C VAL A 61 -7.17 -13.09 9.18
N CYS A 62 -8.19 -13.82 8.71
CA CYS A 62 -8.27 -14.26 7.31
C CYS A 62 -8.33 -13.06 6.34
N ALA A 63 -9.07 -12.00 6.68
CA ALA A 63 -9.13 -10.79 5.87
C ALA A 63 -7.80 -10.04 5.82
N LEU A 64 -7.14 -9.85 6.97
CA LEU A 64 -5.91 -9.08 7.10
C LEU A 64 -4.68 -9.81 6.51
N VAL A 65 -4.58 -11.13 6.71
CA VAL A 65 -3.39 -11.90 6.30
C VAL A 65 -3.56 -12.55 4.94
N ALA A 66 -4.72 -13.17 4.67
CA ALA A 66 -4.99 -13.90 3.43
C ALA A 66 -5.83 -13.11 2.40
N GLY A 67 -6.37 -11.94 2.77
CA GLY A 67 -7.23 -11.13 1.91
C GLY A 67 -8.65 -11.69 1.71
N GLU A 68 -9.06 -12.67 2.51
CA GLU A 68 -10.38 -13.31 2.42
C GLU A 68 -11.40 -12.57 3.29
N ARG A 69 -12.37 -11.89 2.63
CA ARG A 69 -13.37 -11.05 3.30
C ARG A 69 -14.78 -11.66 3.29
N ARG A 70 -14.96 -12.85 2.70
CA ARG A 70 -16.29 -13.43 2.49
C ARG A 70 -17.00 -13.79 3.78
N THR A 71 -16.25 -14.21 4.78
CA THR A 71 -16.73 -14.63 6.10
C THR A 71 -16.92 -13.48 7.09
N MET A 72 -16.58 -12.25 6.70
CA MET A 72 -16.62 -11.08 7.56
C MET A 72 -18.05 -10.58 7.74
N ASP A 73 -18.41 -10.23 8.97
CA ASP A 73 -19.69 -9.63 9.34
C ASP A 73 -19.97 -8.35 8.53
N ARG A 74 -21.22 -8.19 8.10
CA ARG A 74 -21.67 -7.05 7.30
C ARG A 74 -21.62 -5.74 8.07
N ASP A 75 -22.02 -5.76 9.34
CA ASP A 75 -22.06 -4.57 10.20
C ASP A 75 -20.65 -4.06 10.50
N LEU A 76 -19.73 -4.99 10.78
CA LEU A 76 -18.34 -4.67 10.97
C LEU A 76 -17.73 -4.07 9.68
N ARG A 77 -18.02 -4.65 8.51
CA ARG A 77 -17.57 -4.11 7.22
C ARG A 77 -18.12 -2.71 6.96
N ALA A 78 -19.39 -2.46 7.30
CA ALA A 78 -20.02 -1.15 7.16
C ALA A 78 -19.36 -0.12 8.09
N ALA A 79 -19.03 -0.49 9.34
CA ALA A 79 -18.31 0.36 10.27
C ALA A 79 -16.93 0.77 9.73
N TYR A 80 -16.17 -0.18 9.18
CA TYR A 80 -14.88 0.11 8.53
C TYR A 80 -15.02 1.02 7.30
N ALA A 81 -16.08 0.85 6.51
CA ALA A 81 -16.34 1.70 5.36
C ALA A 81 -16.70 3.12 5.79
N ARG A 82 -17.59 3.29 6.77
CA ARG A 82 -18.03 4.57 7.31
C ARG A 82 -16.88 5.38 7.92
N THR A 83 -15.99 4.72 8.64
CA THR A 83 -14.81 5.37 9.25
C THR A 83 -13.66 5.62 8.27
N GLY A 84 -13.78 5.18 6.98
CA GLY A 84 -12.71 5.32 5.97
C GLY A 84 -11.54 4.37 6.15
N THR A 85 -11.65 3.38 7.07
CA THR A 85 -10.60 2.40 7.36
C THR A 85 -10.76 1.09 6.57
N ALA A 86 -11.73 0.99 5.65
CA ALA A 86 -11.99 -0.19 4.82
C ALA A 86 -10.77 -0.66 4.00
N HIS A 87 -9.83 0.25 3.70
CA HIS A 87 -8.59 -0.08 3.01
C HIS A 87 -7.67 -1.02 3.81
N ILE A 88 -7.83 -1.06 5.13
CA ILE A 88 -7.05 -1.94 6.02
C ILE A 88 -7.53 -3.39 5.93
N LEU A 89 -8.83 -3.62 5.69
CA LEU A 89 -9.40 -4.95 5.52
C LEU A 89 -8.94 -5.66 4.23
N ALA A 90 -8.33 -4.92 3.30
CA ALA A 90 -7.70 -5.48 2.12
C ALA A 90 -6.21 -5.64 2.36
N VAL A 91 -5.61 -6.71 1.85
CA VAL A 91 -4.16 -6.74 1.75
C VAL A 91 -3.72 -5.56 0.86
N SER A 92 -3.11 -4.58 1.49
CA SER A 92 -2.76 -3.29 0.91
C SER A 92 -1.24 -3.16 0.74
N GLY A 93 -0.81 -2.06 0.11
CA GLY A 93 0.61 -1.72 0.03
C GLY A 93 1.29 -1.62 1.38
N LEU A 94 0.56 -1.21 2.41
CA LEU A 94 1.05 -1.12 3.78
C LEU A 94 1.38 -2.51 4.36
N HIS A 95 0.52 -3.51 4.11
CA HIS A 95 0.75 -4.91 4.50
C HIS A 95 1.99 -5.47 3.81
N MET A 96 2.10 -5.24 2.50
CA MET A 96 3.25 -5.66 1.70
C MET A 96 4.55 -5.00 2.18
N GLY A 97 4.50 -3.69 2.50
CA GLY A 97 5.63 -2.95 3.07
C GLY A 97 6.06 -3.48 4.43
N PHE A 98 5.10 -3.84 5.29
CA PHE A 98 5.38 -4.42 6.59
C PHE A 98 6.00 -5.83 6.47
N VAL A 99 5.49 -6.68 5.59
CA VAL A 99 6.10 -7.98 5.30
C VAL A 99 7.53 -7.81 4.79
N MET A 100 7.75 -6.87 3.86
CA MET A 100 9.09 -6.54 3.36
C MET A 100 10.03 -6.10 4.48
N LEU A 101 9.54 -5.27 5.41
CA LEU A 101 10.30 -4.84 6.60
C LEU A 101 10.68 -6.06 7.47
N LEU A 102 9.72 -6.92 7.81
CA LEU A 102 9.97 -8.12 8.61
C LEU A 102 11.00 -9.06 7.95
N VAL A 103 10.87 -9.29 6.64
CA VAL A 103 11.82 -10.11 5.88
C VAL A 103 13.21 -9.49 5.88
N ASN A 104 13.32 -8.17 5.66
CA ASN A 104 14.62 -7.47 5.70
C ASN A 104 15.25 -7.51 7.10
N LEU A 105 14.46 -7.44 8.16
CA LEU A 105 14.95 -7.61 9.55
C LEU A 105 15.42 -9.04 9.79
N ALA A 106 14.64 -10.06 9.39
CA ALA A 106 14.99 -11.46 9.53
C ALA A 106 16.24 -11.83 8.74
N LEU A 107 16.44 -11.24 7.56
CA LEU A 107 17.60 -11.46 6.69
C LEU A 107 18.76 -10.46 6.98
N GLY A 108 18.67 -9.68 8.06
CA GLY A 108 19.71 -8.69 8.41
C GLY A 108 21.09 -9.27 8.56
N TRP A 109 21.22 -10.48 9.11
CA TRP A 109 22.48 -11.19 9.29
C TRP A 109 23.12 -11.67 7.97
N VAL A 110 22.32 -11.84 6.90
CA VAL A 110 22.83 -12.25 5.57
C VAL A 110 23.82 -11.22 4.99
N VAL A 111 23.72 -9.97 5.41
CA VAL A 111 24.61 -8.88 4.97
C VAL A 111 26.08 -9.15 5.36
N LEU A 112 26.33 -9.96 6.37
CA LEU A 112 27.68 -10.35 6.80
C LEU A 112 28.39 -11.29 5.80
N LEU A 113 27.66 -11.88 4.85
CA LEU A 113 28.22 -12.74 3.81
C LEU A 113 28.88 -11.92 2.70
N ARG A 114 29.83 -12.52 1.96
CA ARG A 114 30.63 -11.86 0.89
C ARG A 114 29.79 -11.10 -0.16
N HIS A 115 28.59 -11.59 -0.51
CA HIS A 115 27.64 -10.92 -1.42
C HIS A 115 26.29 -10.71 -0.74
N GLY A 116 26.30 -10.53 0.58
CA GLY A 116 25.13 -10.56 1.43
C GLY A 116 24.05 -9.53 1.07
N HIS A 117 24.44 -8.34 0.61
CA HIS A 117 23.47 -7.31 0.17
C HIS A 117 22.65 -7.79 -1.03
N LEU A 118 23.29 -8.40 -2.05
CA LEU A 118 22.59 -8.93 -3.22
C LEU A 118 21.69 -10.10 -2.84
N ILE A 119 22.23 -11.05 -2.07
CA ILE A 119 21.48 -12.24 -1.61
C ILE A 119 20.27 -11.82 -0.80
N ARG A 120 20.43 -10.90 0.15
CA ARG A 120 19.31 -10.36 0.96
C ARG A 120 18.24 -9.73 0.09
N ASN A 121 18.62 -8.90 -0.90
CA ASN A 121 17.67 -8.23 -1.78
C ASN A 121 16.87 -9.23 -2.63
N VAL A 122 17.54 -10.23 -3.20
CA VAL A 122 16.89 -11.29 -3.99
C VAL A 122 15.92 -12.10 -3.11
N LEU A 123 16.39 -12.55 -1.93
CA LEU A 123 15.55 -13.31 -1.00
C LEU A 123 14.35 -12.49 -0.50
N ALA A 124 14.55 -11.19 -0.23
CA ALA A 124 13.46 -10.31 0.19
C ALA A 124 12.39 -10.14 -0.91
N ILE A 125 12.82 -9.96 -2.17
CA ILE A 125 11.89 -9.90 -3.31
C ILE A 125 11.16 -11.23 -3.50
N LEU A 126 11.85 -12.36 -3.43
CA LEU A 126 11.24 -13.70 -3.54
C LEU A 126 10.20 -13.93 -2.43
N ALA A 127 10.55 -13.62 -1.19
CA ALA A 127 9.64 -13.73 -0.05
C ALA A 127 8.40 -12.83 -0.21
N LEU A 128 8.60 -11.59 -0.69
CA LEU A 128 7.51 -10.66 -0.98
C LEU A 128 6.55 -11.21 -2.04
N TRP A 129 7.06 -11.77 -3.13
CA TRP A 129 6.23 -12.39 -4.17
C TRP A 129 5.57 -13.68 -3.72
N THR A 130 6.24 -14.48 -2.88
CA THR A 130 5.63 -15.65 -2.23
C THR A 130 4.42 -15.21 -1.39
N TYR A 131 4.57 -14.16 -0.57
CA TYR A 131 3.45 -13.59 0.17
C TYR A 131 2.37 -13.02 -0.76
N ALA A 132 2.73 -12.35 -1.85
CA ALA A 132 1.78 -11.84 -2.84
C ALA A 132 0.91 -12.95 -3.45
N VAL A 133 1.54 -14.08 -3.80
CA VAL A 133 0.83 -15.29 -4.25
C VAL A 133 -0.07 -15.82 -3.14
N MET A 134 0.43 -15.88 -1.92
CA MET A 134 -0.37 -16.25 -0.74
C MET A 134 -1.56 -15.30 -0.50
N ALA A 135 -1.45 -14.02 -0.67
CA ALA A 135 -2.52 -13.02 -0.54
C ALA A 135 -3.49 -12.96 -1.74
N GLY A 136 -3.36 -13.84 -2.74
CA GLY A 136 -4.30 -14.01 -3.86
C GLY A 136 -4.06 -13.13 -5.06
N LEU A 137 -2.87 -12.49 -5.22
CA LEU A 137 -2.47 -11.67 -6.38
C LEU A 137 -3.52 -10.63 -6.81
N SER A 138 -4.22 -10.03 -5.84
CA SER A 138 -5.15 -8.94 -6.13
C SER A 138 -4.40 -7.76 -6.80
N PRO A 139 -5.08 -6.92 -7.60
CA PRO A 139 -4.43 -5.77 -8.27
C PRO A 139 -3.65 -4.87 -7.31
N SER A 140 -4.16 -4.68 -6.09
CA SER A 140 -3.49 -3.91 -5.03
C SER A 140 -2.19 -4.56 -4.57
N VAL A 141 -2.20 -5.87 -4.37
CA VAL A 141 -1.04 -6.65 -3.93
C VAL A 141 0.05 -6.67 -5.00
N VAL A 142 -0.33 -6.97 -6.26
CA VAL A 142 0.61 -6.98 -7.41
C VAL A 142 1.29 -5.63 -7.59
N ARG A 143 0.52 -4.54 -7.54
CA ARG A 143 1.06 -3.17 -7.62
C ARG A 143 2.10 -2.91 -6.53
N SER A 144 1.75 -3.23 -5.29
CA SER A 144 2.63 -3.02 -4.15
C SER A 144 3.88 -3.89 -4.22
N ALA A 145 3.75 -5.14 -4.66
CA ALA A 145 4.88 -6.03 -4.88
C ALA A 145 5.83 -5.47 -5.95
N LEU A 146 5.31 -4.95 -7.06
CA LEU A 146 6.11 -4.32 -8.11
C LEU A 146 6.84 -3.08 -7.60
N MET A 147 6.14 -2.16 -6.92
CA MET A 147 6.74 -0.94 -6.37
C MET A 147 7.84 -1.25 -5.35
N LEU A 148 7.57 -2.16 -4.42
CA LEU A 148 8.53 -2.55 -3.38
C LEU A 148 9.72 -3.32 -3.96
N SER A 149 9.49 -4.19 -4.96
CA SER A 149 10.58 -4.88 -5.66
C SER A 149 11.49 -3.91 -6.40
N ALA A 150 10.92 -2.91 -7.08
CA ALA A 150 11.69 -1.86 -7.76
C ALA A 150 12.49 -1.00 -6.76
N ALA A 151 11.86 -0.62 -5.64
CA ALA A 151 12.52 0.12 -4.56
C ALA A 151 13.67 -0.70 -3.94
N GLN A 152 13.44 -1.99 -3.66
CA GLN A 152 14.46 -2.88 -3.09
C GLN A 152 15.63 -3.11 -4.07
N ALA A 153 15.35 -3.26 -5.37
CA ALA A 153 16.37 -3.39 -6.40
C ALA A 153 17.20 -2.10 -6.53
N ALA A 154 16.58 -0.91 -6.49
CA ALA A 154 17.27 0.36 -6.51
C ALA A 154 18.22 0.54 -5.32
N LEU A 155 17.77 0.14 -4.11
CA LEU A 155 18.61 0.14 -2.91
C LEU A 155 19.81 -0.82 -3.07
N GLY A 156 19.60 -1.98 -3.68
CA GLY A 156 20.66 -2.96 -3.94
C GLY A 156 21.69 -2.51 -4.95
N ALA A 157 21.27 -1.73 -5.94
CA ALA A 157 22.14 -1.17 -6.97
C ALA A 157 22.84 0.13 -6.53
N SER A 158 22.62 0.61 -5.29
CA SER A 158 23.14 1.90 -4.79
C SER A 158 22.75 3.09 -5.68
N VAL A 159 21.66 2.95 -6.43
CA VAL A 159 21.10 4.03 -7.27
C VAL A 159 20.17 4.85 -6.41
N SER A 160 20.38 6.16 -6.37
CA SER A 160 19.43 7.09 -5.75
C SER A 160 18.13 7.11 -6.57
N GLY A 161 17.24 6.17 -6.25
CA GLY A 161 15.96 6.05 -6.94
C GLY A 161 15.05 7.23 -6.58
N ASN A 162 14.60 7.96 -7.59
CA ASN A 162 13.53 8.92 -7.38
C ASN A 162 12.21 8.14 -7.21
N GLY A 163 11.54 8.30 -6.06
CA GLY A 163 10.27 7.63 -5.79
C GLY A 163 9.21 7.84 -6.89
N TYR A 164 9.21 8.99 -7.54
CA TYR A 164 8.33 9.25 -8.68
C TYR A 164 8.61 8.32 -9.86
N ASN A 165 9.88 8.02 -10.16
CA ASN A 165 10.25 7.12 -11.24
C ASN A 165 9.77 5.69 -10.96
N VAL A 166 9.86 5.23 -9.71
CA VAL A 166 9.34 3.92 -9.30
C VAL A 166 7.83 3.85 -9.49
N VAL A 167 7.11 4.88 -9.05
CA VAL A 167 5.63 4.95 -9.16
C VAL A 167 5.21 4.99 -10.62
N LEU A 168 5.77 5.90 -11.41
CA LEU A 168 5.43 6.08 -12.83
C LEU A 168 5.83 4.85 -13.65
N GLY A 169 7.01 4.28 -13.43
CA GLY A 169 7.45 3.06 -14.10
C GLY A 169 6.54 1.86 -13.79
N THR A 170 6.11 1.72 -12.53
CA THR A 170 5.14 0.68 -12.15
C THR A 170 3.77 0.92 -12.81
N ALA A 171 3.28 2.16 -12.83
CA ALA A 171 2.02 2.50 -13.51
C ALA A 171 2.08 2.16 -14.99
N THR A 172 3.15 2.57 -15.68
CA THR A 172 3.37 2.28 -17.10
C THR A 172 3.40 0.78 -17.36
N LEU A 173 4.14 0.02 -16.55
CA LEU A 173 4.21 -1.44 -16.69
C LEU A 173 2.84 -2.10 -16.51
N MET A 174 2.09 -1.71 -15.49
CA MET A 174 0.76 -2.26 -15.22
C MET A 174 -0.22 -1.93 -16.33
N LEU A 175 -0.22 -0.69 -16.84
CA LEU A 175 -1.09 -0.25 -17.94
C LEU A 175 -0.69 -0.88 -19.28
N ALA A 176 0.59 -1.12 -19.53
CA ALA A 176 1.05 -1.83 -20.70
C ALA A 176 0.55 -3.28 -20.74
N VAL A 177 0.52 -3.95 -19.57
CA VAL A 177 -0.01 -5.32 -19.44
C VAL A 177 -1.53 -5.34 -19.52
N ARG A 178 -2.19 -4.41 -18.84
CA ARG A 178 -3.65 -4.34 -18.76
C ARG A 178 -4.16 -2.90 -18.70
N PRO A 179 -4.51 -2.29 -19.86
CA PRO A 179 -5.00 -0.90 -19.92
C PRO A 179 -6.25 -0.65 -19.07
N SER A 180 -7.12 -1.68 -18.89
CA SER A 180 -8.34 -1.56 -18.09
C SER A 180 -8.09 -1.25 -16.60
N TYR A 181 -6.86 -1.34 -16.10
CA TYR A 181 -6.53 -0.88 -14.75
C TYR A 181 -6.72 0.63 -14.55
N LEU A 182 -6.67 1.42 -15.63
CA LEU A 182 -6.92 2.86 -15.54
C LEU A 182 -8.31 3.18 -14.95
N SER A 183 -9.32 2.35 -15.26
CA SER A 183 -10.69 2.48 -14.73
C SER A 183 -10.92 1.75 -13.40
N ASP A 184 -9.88 1.07 -12.86
CA ASP A 184 -9.98 0.37 -11.59
C ASP A 184 -9.81 1.36 -10.42
N VAL A 185 -10.84 1.47 -9.57
CA VAL A 185 -10.87 2.38 -8.41
C VAL A 185 -9.67 2.16 -7.48
N SER A 186 -9.29 0.89 -7.28
CA SER A 186 -8.16 0.55 -6.40
C SER A 186 -6.82 1.01 -7.01
N PHE A 187 -6.69 0.97 -8.35
CA PHE A 187 -5.54 1.52 -9.06
C PHE A 187 -5.48 3.04 -8.88
N GLN A 188 -6.57 3.74 -9.19
CA GLN A 188 -6.64 5.20 -9.10
C GLN A 188 -6.34 5.70 -7.68
N LEU A 189 -7.01 5.16 -6.67
CA LEU A 189 -6.81 5.57 -5.27
C LEU A 189 -5.38 5.35 -4.78
N SER A 190 -4.77 4.23 -5.14
CA SER A 190 -3.42 3.95 -4.65
C SER A 190 -2.35 4.79 -5.32
N PHE A 191 -2.44 5.03 -6.64
CA PHE A 191 -1.48 5.91 -7.31
C PHE A 191 -1.66 7.36 -6.86
N ALA A 192 -2.91 7.83 -6.70
CA ALA A 192 -3.21 9.14 -6.13
C ALA A 192 -2.63 9.29 -4.72
N ALA A 193 -2.80 8.26 -3.85
CA ALA A 193 -2.25 8.27 -2.50
C ALA A 193 -0.71 8.37 -2.50
N VAL A 194 -0.03 7.51 -3.27
CA VAL A 194 1.44 7.47 -3.26
C VAL A 194 2.03 8.74 -3.85
N LEU A 195 1.50 9.27 -4.96
CA LEU A 195 1.94 10.53 -5.54
C LEU A 195 1.73 11.71 -4.58
N SER A 196 0.58 11.73 -3.91
CA SER A 196 0.26 12.74 -2.90
C SER A 196 1.20 12.67 -1.69
N ILE A 197 1.49 11.46 -1.20
CA ILE A 197 2.47 11.25 -0.11
C ILE A 197 3.85 11.74 -0.55
N LEU A 198 4.34 11.36 -1.72
CA LEU A 198 5.65 11.78 -2.21
C LEU A 198 5.77 13.29 -2.33
N PHE A 199 4.67 13.98 -2.66
CA PHE A 199 4.67 15.44 -2.80
C PHE A 199 4.44 16.16 -1.48
N PHE A 200 3.36 15.83 -0.76
CA PHE A 200 2.91 16.59 0.40
C PHE A 200 3.62 16.19 1.70
N TYR A 201 3.89 14.91 1.94
CA TYR A 201 4.44 14.46 3.20
C TYR A 201 5.79 15.12 3.57
N PRO A 202 6.82 15.23 2.68
CA PRO A 202 8.08 15.90 3.01
C PRO A 202 7.90 17.40 3.31
N ARG A 203 6.84 17.99 2.79
CA ARG A 203 6.51 19.41 3.00
C ARG A 203 5.76 19.66 4.29
N LEU A 204 4.89 18.72 4.68
CA LEU A 204 4.15 18.77 5.95
C LEU A 204 5.07 18.41 7.12
N TYR A 205 5.86 17.35 6.99
CA TYR A 205 6.80 16.89 8.02
C TYR A 205 8.15 17.61 7.89
N ARG A 206 8.20 18.90 8.22
CA ARG A 206 9.44 19.71 8.13
C ARG A 206 10.31 19.62 9.36
N ARG A 207 9.76 19.40 10.54
CA ARG A 207 10.45 19.34 11.83
C ARG A 207 9.80 18.29 12.73
N ARG A 208 10.61 17.64 13.55
CA ARG A 208 10.12 16.78 14.61
C ARG A 208 9.26 17.60 15.58
N LEU A 209 8.10 17.09 15.93
CA LEU A 209 7.19 17.73 16.90
C LEU A 209 7.76 17.64 18.32
N SER A 210 8.38 16.50 18.66
CA SER A 210 8.87 16.21 19.99
C SER A 210 10.20 15.44 19.97
N ARG A 211 10.96 15.52 21.08
CA ARG A 211 12.11 14.65 21.32
C ARG A 211 11.68 13.21 21.64
N HIS A 212 10.45 13.02 22.15
CA HIS A 212 9.90 11.70 22.41
C HIS A 212 9.54 10.98 21.11
N ARG A 213 10.18 9.84 20.86
CA ARG A 213 10.02 9.05 19.61
C ARG A 213 8.57 8.65 19.33
N ALA A 214 7.81 8.30 20.38
CA ALA A 214 6.41 7.88 20.23
C ALA A 214 5.51 9.03 19.76
N LEU A 215 5.66 10.22 20.34
CA LEU A 215 4.88 11.41 19.94
C LEU A 215 5.24 11.85 18.52
N ASP A 216 6.52 11.78 18.14
CA ASP A 216 6.97 12.11 16.80
C ASP A 216 6.46 11.08 15.76
N ALA A 217 6.45 9.79 16.11
CA ALA A 217 5.89 8.73 15.27
C ALA A 217 4.38 8.92 15.06
N LEU A 218 3.63 9.27 16.11
CA LEU A 218 2.20 9.56 16.00
C LEU A 218 1.95 10.77 15.09
N TYR A 219 2.69 11.86 15.30
CA TYR A 219 2.60 13.05 14.46
C TYR A 219 2.94 12.76 13.00
N SER A 220 4.03 12.02 12.76
CA SER A 220 4.44 11.57 11.43
C SER A 220 3.35 10.73 10.76
N SER A 221 2.71 9.81 11.50
CA SER A 221 1.61 8.98 11.01
C SER A 221 0.37 9.80 10.63
N LEU A 222 0.01 10.80 11.44
CA LEU A 222 -1.09 11.71 11.14
C LEU A 222 -0.82 12.52 9.87
N LEU A 223 0.39 13.06 9.72
CA LEU A 223 0.77 13.82 8.52
C LEU A 223 0.85 12.95 7.27
N LEU A 224 1.28 11.70 7.42
CA LEU A 224 1.28 10.72 6.32
C LEU A 224 -0.15 10.43 5.86
N GLY A 225 -1.06 10.19 6.80
CA GLY A 225 -2.49 10.01 6.53
C GLY A 225 -3.11 11.24 5.85
N ALA A 226 -2.83 12.44 6.35
CA ALA A 226 -3.29 13.69 5.76
C ALA A 226 -2.77 13.88 4.33
N ALA A 227 -1.47 13.61 4.10
CA ALA A 227 -0.89 13.68 2.78
C ALA A 227 -1.55 12.69 1.80
N ALA A 228 -1.84 11.46 2.22
CA ALA A 228 -2.57 10.49 1.42
C ALA A 228 -4.00 10.96 1.13
N GLN A 229 -4.70 11.46 2.14
CA GLN A 229 -6.09 11.89 2.04
C GLN A 229 -6.27 13.08 1.10
N ILE A 230 -5.34 14.04 1.08
CA ILE A 230 -5.37 15.17 0.13
C ILE A 230 -5.49 14.67 -1.32
N GLY A 231 -4.71 13.67 -1.71
CA GLY A 231 -4.75 13.15 -3.07
C GLY A 231 -5.89 12.18 -3.37
N THR A 232 -6.40 11.49 -2.35
CA THR A 232 -7.45 10.47 -2.56
C THR A 232 -8.85 10.98 -2.36
N LEU A 233 -9.04 12.08 -1.62
CA LEU A 233 -10.34 12.59 -1.25
C LEU A 233 -11.29 12.85 -2.44
N PRO A 234 -10.87 13.49 -3.56
CA PRO A 234 -11.76 13.69 -4.70
C PRO A 234 -12.30 12.38 -5.27
N LEU A 235 -11.45 11.34 -5.37
CA LEU A 235 -11.86 10.01 -5.83
C LEU A 235 -12.72 9.26 -4.82
N ILE A 236 -12.44 9.40 -3.53
CA ILE A 236 -13.25 8.78 -2.47
C ILE A 236 -14.66 9.34 -2.52
N VAL A 237 -14.81 10.68 -2.60
CA VAL A 237 -16.13 11.31 -2.69
C VAL A 237 -16.85 10.90 -3.97
N TYR A 238 -16.15 10.85 -5.11
CA TYR A 238 -16.74 10.47 -6.38
C TYR A 238 -17.24 9.02 -6.40
N HIS A 239 -16.42 8.06 -5.92
CA HIS A 239 -16.74 6.64 -6.00
C HIS A 239 -17.62 6.13 -4.85
N PHE A 240 -17.51 6.73 -3.66
CA PHE A 240 -18.17 6.23 -2.46
C PHE A 240 -19.17 7.20 -1.85
N GLY A 241 -19.23 8.47 -2.31
CA GLY A 241 -20.20 9.46 -1.84
C GLY A 241 -20.01 9.87 -0.37
N ASN A 242 -18.83 9.62 0.22
CA ASN A 242 -18.59 9.94 1.62
C ASN A 242 -17.23 10.62 1.86
N VAL A 243 -17.19 11.45 2.91
CA VAL A 243 -15.95 12.04 3.45
C VAL A 243 -15.75 11.52 4.87
N PRO A 244 -14.81 10.59 5.10
CA PRO A 244 -14.56 10.03 6.43
C PRO A 244 -13.76 11.02 7.28
N LEU A 245 -14.42 11.75 8.18
CA LEU A 245 -13.80 12.77 9.01
C LEU A 245 -12.92 12.20 10.10
N VAL A 246 -13.35 11.09 10.73
CA VAL A 246 -12.63 10.47 11.84
C VAL A 246 -11.43 9.64 11.40
N SER A 247 -11.31 9.32 10.11
CA SER A 247 -10.26 8.44 9.59
C SER A 247 -8.86 8.90 9.97
N LEU A 248 -8.59 10.19 9.91
CA LEU A 248 -7.28 10.75 10.22
C LEU A 248 -6.88 10.49 11.67
N ALA A 249 -7.83 10.62 12.59
CA ALA A 249 -7.58 10.44 14.03
C ALA A 249 -7.40 8.97 14.41
N ILE A 250 -8.20 8.06 13.82
CA ILE A 250 -8.18 6.64 14.23
C ILE A 250 -7.18 5.80 13.45
N ASN A 251 -6.80 6.21 12.23
CA ASN A 251 -5.87 5.45 11.37
C ASN A 251 -4.56 5.05 12.07
N PRO A 252 -3.87 5.90 12.86
CA PRO A 252 -2.65 5.49 13.53
C PRO A 252 -2.86 4.28 14.45
N VAL A 253 -3.96 4.24 15.20
CA VAL A 253 -4.29 3.15 16.11
C VAL A 253 -4.65 1.88 15.33
N VAL A 254 -5.56 2.02 14.35
CA VAL A 254 -6.06 0.88 13.55
C VAL A 254 -4.94 0.26 12.69
N ILE A 255 -4.07 1.09 12.11
CA ILE A 255 -2.90 0.64 11.34
C ILE A 255 -1.88 -0.07 12.25
N PHE A 256 -1.59 0.50 13.43
CA PHE A 256 -0.67 -0.12 14.37
C PHE A 256 -1.20 -1.48 14.85
N ALA A 257 -2.49 -1.57 15.21
CA ALA A 257 -3.12 -2.83 15.58
C ALA A 257 -3.07 -3.86 14.43
N ALA A 258 -3.35 -3.43 13.18
CA ALA A 258 -3.23 -4.29 12.00
C ALA A 258 -1.80 -4.83 11.82
N PHE A 259 -0.77 -4.03 12.06
CA PHE A 259 0.62 -4.49 12.01
C PHE A 259 0.93 -5.54 13.07
N VAL A 260 0.43 -5.35 14.29
CA VAL A 260 0.56 -6.34 15.36
C VAL A 260 -0.12 -7.65 14.97
N VAL A 261 -1.35 -7.58 14.44
CA VAL A 261 -2.11 -8.76 13.98
C VAL A 261 -1.34 -9.50 12.87
N ILE A 262 -0.89 -8.78 11.85
CA ILE A 262 -0.17 -9.39 10.71
C ILE A 262 1.15 -10.00 11.18
N GLY A 263 1.93 -9.26 11.96
CA GLY A 263 3.22 -9.72 12.46
C GLY A 263 3.10 -10.95 13.35
N ALA A 264 2.19 -10.91 14.31
CA ALA A 264 1.94 -12.05 15.20
C ALA A 264 1.38 -13.26 14.44
N SER A 265 0.48 -13.04 13.47
CA SER A 265 -0.08 -14.12 12.65
C SER A 265 0.96 -14.77 11.73
N LEU A 266 1.88 -13.99 11.15
CA LEU A 266 2.98 -14.53 10.35
C LEU A 266 3.98 -15.32 11.21
N LEU A 267 4.33 -14.81 12.39
CA LEU A 267 5.17 -15.53 13.35
C LEU A 267 4.50 -16.83 13.81
N TRP A 268 3.21 -16.77 14.05
CA TRP A 268 2.40 -17.94 14.40
C TRP A 268 2.43 -19.01 13.31
N LEU A 269 2.32 -18.60 12.03
CA LEU A 269 2.39 -19.53 10.90
C LEU A 269 3.77 -20.19 10.75
N LEU A 270 4.85 -19.47 11.09
CA LEU A 270 6.23 -19.92 10.94
C LEU A 270 6.73 -20.78 12.12
N CYS A 271 6.14 -20.65 13.31
CA CYS A 271 6.60 -21.31 14.53
C CYS A 271 5.47 -22.13 15.18
N PRO A 272 5.35 -23.45 14.89
CA PRO A 272 4.23 -24.28 15.34
C PRO A 272 4.32 -24.77 16.80
N LEU A 273 5.04 -24.07 17.67
CA LEU A 273 5.18 -24.44 19.09
C LEU A 273 3.91 -24.12 19.89
N PRO A 274 3.31 -25.06 20.64
CA PRO A 274 1.98 -24.86 21.27
C PRO A 274 1.91 -23.69 22.27
N LEU A 275 2.91 -23.57 23.14
CA LEU A 275 2.96 -22.46 24.12
C LEU A 275 3.15 -21.10 23.45
N TRP A 276 3.95 -21.03 22.39
CA TRP A 276 4.19 -19.85 21.60
C TRP A 276 2.92 -19.41 20.86
N ASN A 277 2.18 -20.39 20.36
CA ASN A 277 0.91 -20.14 19.68
C ASN A 277 -0.15 -19.58 20.62
N LEU A 278 -0.23 -20.06 21.85
CA LEU A 278 -1.14 -19.52 22.86
C LEU A 278 -0.81 -18.06 23.20
N PHE A 279 0.47 -17.72 23.33
CA PHE A 279 0.92 -16.35 23.58
C PHE A 279 0.60 -15.42 22.40
N LEU A 280 0.92 -15.83 21.18
CA LEU A 280 0.65 -15.05 19.96
C LEU A 280 -0.86 -14.88 19.71
N SER A 281 -1.68 -15.90 19.99
CA SER A 281 -3.14 -15.78 19.84
C SER A 281 -3.72 -14.71 20.76
N ARG A 282 -3.24 -14.59 22.00
CA ARG A 282 -3.65 -13.53 22.92
C ARG A 282 -3.25 -12.13 22.44
N ILE A 283 -2.07 -12.00 21.84
CA ILE A 283 -1.64 -10.74 21.24
C ILE A 283 -2.58 -10.36 20.08
N VAL A 284 -2.88 -11.31 19.20
CA VAL A 284 -3.79 -11.10 18.06
C VAL A 284 -5.19 -10.72 18.55
N GLU A 285 -5.76 -11.46 19.50
CA GLU A 285 -7.07 -11.20 20.10
C GLU A 285 -7.14 -9.79 20.70
N THR A 286 -6.15 -9.41 21.50
CA THR A 286 -6.08 -8.07 22.11
C THR A 286 -5.99 -6.99 21.04
N ALA A 287 -5.15 -7.17 20.04
CA ALA A 287 -4.98 -6.20 18.96
C ALA A 287 -6.25 -6.05 18.12
N LEU A 288 -6.97 -7.16 17.83
CA LEU A 288 -8.25 -7.12 17.13
C LEU A 288 -9.35 -6.47 17.97
N THR A 289 -9.39 -6.73 19.27
CA THR A 289 -10.33 -6.07 20.18
C THR A 289 -10.13 -4.56 20.20
N VAL A 290 -8.89 -4.09 20.28
CA VAL A 290 -8.55 -2.66 20.21
C VAL A 290 -8.92 -2.09 18.84
N GLN A 291 -8.58 -2.79 17.76
CA GLN A 291 -8.86 -2.36 16.39
C GLN A 291 -10.35 -2.23 16.12
N ASN A 292 -11.12 -3.30 16.40
CA ASN A 292 -12.56 -3.35 16.15
C ASN A 292 -13.32 -2.40 17.09
N GLY A 293 -12.91 -2.33 18.37
CA GLY A 293 -13.49 -1.40 19.33
C GLY A 293 -13.29 0.07 18.94
N THR A 294 -12.09 0.43 18.48
CA THR A 294 -11.80 1.79 17.98
C THR A 294 -12.68 2.13 16.78
N VAL A 295 -12.80 1.21 15.81
CA VAL A 295 -13.62 1.41 14.61
C VAL A 295 -15.11 1.48 14.95
N ALA A 296 -15.62 0.58 15.80
CA ALA A 296 -17.01 0.57 16.20
C ALA A 296 -17.41 1.84 16.96
N HIS A 297 -16.56 2.30 17.89
CA HIS A 297 -16.80 3.54 18.64
C HIS A 297 -16.78 4.77 17.72
N ALA A 298 -15.81 4.83 16.81
CA ALA A 298 -15.73 5.91 15.83
C ALA A 298 -16.92 5.91 14.85
N ALA A 299 -17.35 4.72 14.39
CA ALA A 299 -18.49 4.57 13.50
C ALA A 299 -19.84 4.96 14.14
N ALA A 300 -19.97 4.79 15.46
CA ALA A 300 -21.16 5.21 16.19
C ALA A 300 -21.32 6.73 16.31
N SER A 301 -20.25 7.49 16.10
CA SER A 301 -20.31 8.96 16.14
C SER A 301 -21.09 9.52 14.94
N PRO A 302 -21.99 10.50 15.14
CA PRO A 302 -22.64 11.22 14.04
C PRO A 302 -21.65 11.93 13.12
N ALA A 303 -20.49 12.33 13.65
CA ALA A 303 -19.42 12.99 12.92
C ALA A 303 -18.44 12.02 12.26
N ALA A 304 -18.74 10.72 12.18
CA ALA A 304 -17.84 9.71 11.61
C ALA A 304 -17.53 10.01 10.13
N ALA A 305 -18.56 10.35 9.36
CA ALA A 305 -18.43 10.70 7.95
C ALA A 305 -19.56 11.64 7.53
N ILE A 306 -19.30 12.43 6.50
CA ILE A 306 -20.35 13.14 5.74
C ILE A 306 -20.73 12.22 4.58
N GLU A 307 -21.96 11.73 4.58
CA GLU A 307 -22.48 10.77 3.62
C GLU A 307 -23.44 11.45 2.62
N GLY A 308 -23.71 10.80 1.48
CA GLY A 308 -24.68 11.27 0.50
C GLY A 308 -24.17 12.37 -0.43
N ILE A 309 -22.86 12.55 -0.54
CA ILE A 309 -22.28 13.54 -1.45
C ILE A 309 -22.22 12.95 -2.86
N VAL A 310 -22.90 13.60 -3.80
CA VAL A 310 -22.82 13.28 -5.23
C VAL A 310 -21.89 14.27 -5.92
N LEU A 311 -20.71 13.80 -6.35
CA LEU A 311 -19.74 14.65 -7.04
C LEU A 311 -19.79 14.32 -8.55
N PRO A 312 -20.07 15.29 -9.43
CA PRO A 312 -20.04 15.07 -10.86
C PRO A 312 -18.60 14.93 -11.38
N GLU A 313 -18.40 14.24 -12.50
CA GLU A 313 -17.07 13.95 -13.07
C GLU A 313 -16.23 15.20 -13.29
N TRP A 314 -16.82 16.28 -13.80
CA TRP A 314 -16.10 17.54 -14.02
C TRP A 314 -15.53 18.15 -12.73
N ALA A 315 -16.21 17.95 -11.59
CA ALA A 315 -15.74 18.45 -10.31
C ALA A 315 -14.49 17.69 -9.82
N VAL A 316 -14.39 16.38 -10.13
CA VAL A 316 -13.17 15.59 -9.86
C VAL A 316 -11.99 16.12 -10.68
N VAL A 317 -12.24 16.36 -11.99
CA VAL A 317 -11.22 16.93 -12.88
C VAL A 317 -10.75 18.30 -12.38
N LEU A 318 -11.70 19.16 -12.00
CA LEU A 318 -11.41 20.48 -11.43
C LEU A 318 -10.60 20.37 -10.13
N ALA A 319 -10.97 19.45 -9.23
CA ALA A 319 -10.25 19.24 -7.97
C ALA A 319 -8.79 18.83 -8.22
N TYR A 320 -8.53 17.91 -9.16
CA TYR A 320 -7.17 17.54 -9.51
C TYR A 320 -6.42 18.64 -10.25
N ALA A 321 -7.07 19.44 -11.09
CA ALA A 321 -6.48 20.63 -11.71
C ALA A 321 -6.03 21.64 -10.63
N LEU A 322 -6.88 21.90 -9.64
CA LEU A 322 -6.56 22.78 -8.49
C LEU A 322 -5.40 22.22 -7.66
N LEU A 323 -5.41 20.91 -7.35
CA LEU A 323 -4.31 20.27 -6.64
C LEU A 323 -2.99 20.35 -7.44
N GLY A 324 -3.04 20.16 -8.76
CA GLY A 324 -1.91 20.34 -9.64
C GLY A 324 -1.38 21.77 -9.66
N MET A 325 -2.25 22.77 -9.79
CA MET A 325 -1.87 24.19 -9.69
C MET A 325 -1.27 24.52 -8.33
N LEU A 326 -1.83 24.02 -7.25
CA LEU A 326 -1.29 24.18 -5.90
C LEU A 326 0.12 23.57 -5.81
N ALA A 327 0.31 22.37 -6.34
CA ALA A 327 1.59 21.70 -6.33
C ALA A 327 2.66 22.49 -7.10
N VAL A 328 2.31 23.01 -8.29
CA VAL A 328 3.20 23.87 -9.07
C VAL A 328 3.51 25.16 -8.33
N ALA A 329 2.51 25.84 -7.76
CA ALA A 329 2.70 27.07 -7.01
C ALA A 329 3.61 26.88 -5.80
N VAL A 330 3.46 25.77 -5.07
CA VAL A 330 4.32 25.42 -3.92
C VAL A 330 5.76 25.18 -4.39
N LYS A 331 5.96 24.44 -5.49
CA LYS A 331 7.28 24.17 -6.06
C LYS A 331 7.98 25.46 -6.50
N LEU A 332 7.29 26.35 -7.22
CA LEU A 332 7.82 27.64 -7.65
C LEU A 332 8.21 28.55 -6.47
N ARG A 333 7.45 28.51 -5.37
CA ARG A 333 7.81 29.24 -4.14
C ARG A 333 9.05 28.67 -3.48
N GLU A 334 9.24 27.34 -3.50
CA GLU A 334 10.45 26.70 -2.97
C GLU A 334 11.68 27.06 -3.78
N GLU A 335 11.59 27.04 -5.11
CA GLU A 335 12.68 27.44 -6.02
C GLU A 335 13.08 28.91 -5.81
N LYS A 336 12.12 29.83 -5.71
CA LYS A 336 12.41 31.26 -5.41
C LYS A 336 13.09 31.46 -4.04
N ARG A 337 12.79 30.61 -3.07
CA ARG A 337 13.42 30.66 -1.74
C ARG A 337 14.85 30.15 -1.75
N THR A 338 15.17 29.17 -2.58
CA THR A 338 16.54 28.62 -2.72
C THR A 338 17.43 29.51 -3.59
N ASP A 339 16.85 30.28 -4.52
CA ASP A 339 17.57 31.26 -5.37
C ASP A 339 17.80 32.63 -4.71
N GLY A 340 17.39 32.80 -3.45
CA GLY A 340 17.57 34.00 -2.64
C GLY A 340 19.04 34.35 -2.33
N PRO A 341 19.32 35.35 -1.48
CA PRO A 341 20.59 36.12 -1.40
C PRO A 341 21.89 35.31 -1.24
N THR A 342 21.81 34.06 -0.82
CA THR A 342 22.96 33.17 -0.64
C THR A 342 23.70 32.85 -1.95
N ARG A 343 23.00 32.79 -3.09
CA ARG A 343 23.62 32.54 -4.42
C ARG A 343 24.31 33.80 -4.96
N ARG A 344 23.81 35.00 -4.59
CA ARG A 344 24.46 36.28 -4.93
C ARG A 344 25.78 36.46 -4.21
N ILE A 345 25.89 36.01 -2.96
CA ILE A 345 27.12 36.10 -2.16
C ILE A 345 28.17 35.11 -2.69
N ARG A 346 27.76 33.89 -3.09
CA ARG A 346 28.71 32.88 -3.63
C ARG A 346 29.24 33.24 -5.02
N LYS A 347 28.40 33.85 -5.88
CA LYS A 347 28.86 34.37 -7.19
C LYS A 347 29.79 35.57 -7.05
N ARG A 348 29.63 36.41 -6.01
CA ARG A 348 30.58 37.52 -5.74
C ARG A 348 31.92 37.06 -5.17
N LYS A 349 31.99 35.95 -4.44
CA LYS A 349 33.25 35.40 -3.91
C LYS A 349 34.06 34.59 -4.92
N VAL A 350 33.50 34.24 -6.05
CA VAL A 350 34.22 33.54 -7.16
C VAL A 350 34.67 34.51 -8.23
N ALA A 351 34.26 35.78 -8.19
CA ALA A 351 34.60 36.84 -9.13
C ALA A 351 35.71 37.78 -8.61
N HIS A 352 36.32 37.48 -7.48
CA HIS A 352 37.56 38.06 -6.89
C HIS A 352 38.56 36.93 -6.64
#